data_6918c2ec38c7bec0e00a991c8e459148
#
_entry.id   6918c2ec38c7bec0e00a991c8e459148
#
_cell.length_a   1.000
_cell.length_b   1.000
_cell.length_c   1.000
_cell.angle_alpha   90.00
_cell.angle_beta   90.00
_cell.angle_gamma   90.00
#
_symmetry.space_group_name_H-M   'P 1'
#
loop_
_entity.id
_entity.type
_entity.pdbx_description
1 polymer ?
#
loop_
_entity_poly.entity_id
_entity_poly.type
_entity_poly.pdbx_seq_one_letter_code
_entity_poly.pdbx_strand_id
1 'polypeptide(L)'
;MPLPRRSNAIAALLAASLLSAAASFVAAQGIPDARLAPPVAERRAHVDTLHGDVRRDDYFWLRNKSDPAVRAYLEAENAYAQQVLAPLKPVQDALYNEMLSRIKQTDLSVPYRRDGYLYYSRTVEGQQYPVYARRRGALTSPEQVTIDVNALARGQVFMAIGAYEVSDDGNLLAFATDSTGYRQYTLQVKDLRTRAMLPDRAARTTSIAWAADNRTLFSTVEDPVTKRPFRVYRHVLGEPAHELVYEERDERFSVNV
;
A
#
# COMPACT_ATOMS: atom_id res chain seq x y z
N MET A 1 2.29 -84.05 1.67
CA MET A 1 2.00 -83.61 0.30
C MET A 1 1.69 -82.14 0.40
N PRO A 2 2.56 -81.20 0.04
CA PRO A 2 2.32 -79.75 0.16
C PRO A 2 1.77 -79.15 -1.11
N LEU A 3 0.78 -78.27 -0.97
CA LEU A 3 0.14 -77.47 -2.03
C LEU A 3 1.04 -76.34 -2.49
N PRO A 4 1.01 -75.95 -3.78
CA PRO A 4 1.92 -74.94 -4.33
C PRO A 4 1.49 -73.52 -4.05
N ARG A 5 2.46 -72.67 -3.67
CA ARG A 5 2.37 -71.22 -3.61
C ARG A 5 2.19 -70.63 -5.03
N ARG A 6 1.04 -70.04 -5.31
CA ARG A 6 0.82 -69.22 -6.52
C ARG A 6 1.26 -67.77 -6.26
N SER A 7 2.18 -67.41 -7.02
CA SER A 7 2.87 -66.15 -7.35
C SER A 7 2.16 -64.83 -7.17
N ASN A 8 2.84 -63.94 -6.43
CA ASN A 8 2.60 -62.48 -6.29
C ASN A 8 3.12 -61.67 -7.51
N ALA A 9 3.01 -62.17 -8.75
CA ALA A 9 3.60 -61.50 -9.92
C ALA A 9 2.63 -60.53 -10.63
N ILE A 10 1.36 -60.50 -10.24
CA ILE A 10 0.34 -59.63 -10.92
C ILE A 10 0.19 -58.26 -10.26
N ALA A 11 0.57 -58.14 -8.97
CA ALA A 11 0.47 -56.87 -8.24
C ALA A 11 1.58 -55.85 -8.57
N ALA A 12 2.69 -56.31 -9.15
CA ALA A 12 3.82 -55.42 -9.48
C ALA A 12 3.72 -54.76 -10.85
N LEU A 13 2.86 -55.23 -11.75
CA LEU A 13 2.70 -54.67 -13.09
C LEU A 13 1.64 -53.53 -13.17
N LEU A 14 0.74 -53.41 -12.16
CA LEU A 14 -0.25 -52.35 -12.07
C LEU A 14 0.26 -51.10 -11.36
N ALA A 15 1.32 -51.23 -10.54
CA ALA A 15 1.93 -50.05 -9.87
C ALA A 15 2.90 -49.28 -10.77
N ALA A 16 3.48 -49.91 -11.80
CA ALA A 16 4.42 -49.27 -12.71
C ALA A 16 3.74 -48.44 -13.81
N SER A 17 2.46 -48.69 -14.09
CA SER A 17 1.70 -47.95 -15.14
C SER A 17 1.04 -46.67 -14.62
N LEU A 18 0.94 -46.46 -13.29
CA LEU A 18 0.38 -45.24 -12.67
C LEU A 18 1.44 -44.14 -12.40
N LEU A 19 2.71 -44.50 -12.36
CA LEU A 19 3.80 -43.52 -12.22
C LEU A 19 4.23 -42.87 -13.55
N SER A 20 3.88 -43.46 -14.71
CA SER A 20 4.24 -42.90 -16.02
C SER A 20 3.28 -41.82 -16.51
N ALA A 21 2.07 -41.69 -15.92
CA ALA A 21 1.08 -40.70 -16.34
C ALA A 21 1.25 -39.32 -15.63
N ALA A 22 2.05 -39.25 -14.55
CA ALA A 22 2.27 -38.00 -13.83
C ALA A 22 3.47 -37.16 -14.37
N ALA A 23 4.31 -37.74 -15.24
CA ALA A 23 5.51 -37.09 -15.76
C ALA A 23 5.29 -36.33 -17.08
N SER A 24 4.09 -36.39 -17.68
CA SER A 24 3.83 -35.82 -19.03
C SER A 24 3.11 -34.46 -19.03
N PHE A 25 2.87 -33.84 -17.87
CA PHE A 25 2.15 -32.55 -17.81
C PHE A 25 3.04 -31.31 -17.59
N VAL A 26 4.39 -31.46 -17.62
CA VAL A 26 5.31 -30.31 -17.40
C VAL A 26 5.97 -29.82 -18.70
N ALA A 27 5.67 -30.39 -19.85
CA ALA A 27 6.38 -30.06 -21.09
C ALA A 27 5.45 -29.48 -22.16
N ALA A 28 4.74 -28.40 -21.87
CA ALA A 28 4.16 -27.54 -22.94
C ALA A 28 3.84 -26.13 -22.37
N GLN A 29 4.71 -25.56 -21.55
CA GLN A 29 4.70 -24.09 -21.40
C GLN A 29 5.52 -23.56 -22.56
N GLY A 30 4.80 -22.94 -23.52
CA GLY A 30 5.38 -22.46 -24.77
C GLY A 30 6.63 -21.62 -24.50
N ILE A 31 7.72 -22.03 -25.08
CA ILE A 31 8.91 -21.17 -25.24
C ILE A 31 8.39 -19.86 -25.84
N PRO A 32 8.71 -18.69 -25.26
CA PRO A 32 8.32 -17.41 -25.81
C PRO A 32 8.64 -17.40 -27.31
N ASP A 33 7.70 -16.97 -28.17
CA ASP A 33 7.91 -16.90 -29.61
C ASP A 33 9.24 -16.17 -29.85
N ALA A 34 10.17 -16.84 -30.52
CA ALA A 34 11.51 -16.31 -30.83
C ALA A 34 11.48 -15.00 -31.65
N ARG A 35 10.28 -14.52 -32.02
CA ARG A 35 10.04 -13.23 -32.69
C ARG A 35 9.83 -12.07 -31.72
N LEU A 36 9.62 -12.32 -30.42
CA LEU A 36 9.47 -11.27 -29.41
C LEU A 36 10.86 -10.90 -28.86
N ALA A 37 11.42 -9.81 -29.38
CA ALA A 37 12.65 -9.23 -28.84
C ALA A 37 12.33 -8.13 -27.83
N PRO A 38 13.04 -8.05 -26.69
CA PRO A 38 12.88 -6.96 -25.75
C PRO A 38 13.30 -5.63 -26.39
N PRO A 39 12.68 -4.51 -26.00
CA PRO A 39 13.13 -3.19 -26.40
C PRO A 39 14.59 -2.95 -25.97
N VAL A 40 15.31 -2.18 -26.77
CA VAL A 40 16.69 -1.83 -26.46
C VAL A 40 16.78 -0.33 -26.17
N ALA A 41 17.20 0.02 -24.95
CA ALA A 41 17.42 1.42 -24.60
C ALA A 41 18.54 2.02 -25.43
N GLU A 42 18.35 3.26 -25.90
CA GLU A 42 19.36 4.00 -26.62
C GLU A 42 20.58 4.28 -25.71
N ARG A 43 21.78 4.08 -26.24
CA ARG A 43 23.00 4.41 -25.54
C ARG A 43 23.35 5.88 -25.77
N ARG A 44 23.30 6.71 -24.70
CA ARG A 44 23.67 8.12 -24.70
C ARG A 44 24.81 8.32 -23.73
N ALA A 45 26.02 8.54 -24.24
CA ALA A 45 27.21 8.65 -23.42
C ALA A 45 27.07 9.76 -22.36
N HIS A 46 27.21 9.38 -21.10
CA HIS A 46 27.32 10.29 -19.95
C HIS A 46 28.58 9.96 -19.17
N VAL A 47 29.34 10.99 -18.82
CA VAL A 47 30.55 10.86 -18.03
C VAL A 47 30.46 11.79 -16.83
N ASP A 48 30.62 11.23 -15.65
CA ASP A 48 30.66 11.94 -14.38
C ASP A 48 31.97 11.64 -13.64
N THR A 49 32.49 12.60 -12.86
CA THR A 49 33.67 12.41 -12.03
C THR A 49 33.33 12.70 -10.58
N LEU A 50 33.44 11.69 -9.72
CA LEU A 50 33.21 11.82 -8.30
C LEU A 50 34.41 11.36 -7.51
N HIS A 51 34.99 12.24 -6.69
CA HIS A 51 36.19 11.96 -5.88
C HIS A 51 37.40 11.49 -6.70
N GLY A 52 37.52 11.95 -7.96
CA GLY A 52 38.60 11.55 -8.87
C GLY A 52 38.30 10.24 -9.65
N ASP A 53 37.24 9.57 -9.36
CA ASP A 53 36.77 8.39 -10.10
C ASP A 53 35.91 8.81 -11.30
N VAL A 54 36.25 8.33 -12.50
CA VAL A 54 35.54 8.62 -13.75
C VAL A 54 34.52 7.54 -14.02
N ARG A 55 33.25 7.90 -13.96
CA ARG A 55 32.12 7.00 -14.19
C ARG A 55 31.52 7.24 -15.57
N ARG A 56 31.26 6.16 -16.29
CA ARG A 56 30.55 6.19 -17.57
C ARG A 56 29.23 5.45 -17.42
N ASP A 57 28.13 6.11 -17.79
CA ASP A 57 26.78 5.54 -17.76
C ASP A 57 26.02 5.96 -19.02
N ASP A 58 25.95 5.04 -19.98
CA ASP A 58 25.25 5.28 -21.25
C ASP A 58 23.72 5.38 -21.07
N TYR A 59 23.21 5.02 -19.92
CA TYR A 59 21.78 5.00 -19.61
C TYR A 59 21.36 6.04 -18.56
N PHE A 60 22.24 6.96 -18.21
CA PHE A 60 21.98 8.04 -17.22
C PHE A 60 20.72 8.87 -17.55
N TRP A 61 20.38 9.00 -18.85
CA TRP A 61 19.22 9.73 -19.32
C TRP A 61 17.88 9.12 -18.86
N LEU A 62 17.81 7.81 -18.56
CA LEU A 62 16.61 7.13 -18.09
C LEU A 62 16.10 7.65 -16.74
N ARG A 63 16.93 8.37 -15.97
CA ARG A 63 16.53 9.03 -14.72
C ARG A 63 15.65 10.27 -14.93
N ASN A 64 15.62 10.82 -16.12
CA ASN A 64 14.85 12.02 -16.44
C ASN A 64 13.39 11.67 -16.69
N LYS A 65 12.56 11.75 -15.65
CA LYS A 65 11.13 11.42 -15.70
C LYS A 65 10.30 12.26 -16.67
N SER A 66 10.79 13.45 -17.05
CA SER A 66 10.10 14.37 -17.96
C SER A 66 10.47 14.18 -19.43
N ASP A 67 11.51 13.37 -19.73
CA ASP A 67 11.92 13.07 -21.12
C ASP A 67 10.89 12.14 -21.77
N PRO A 68 10.25 12.54 -22.90
CA PRO A 68 9.30 11.69 -23.62
C PRO A 68 9.93 10.37 -24.10
N ALA A 69 11.24 10.34 -24.39
CA ALA A 69 11.94 9.12 -24.78
C ALA A 69 12.02 8.09 -23.65
N VAL A 70 12.13 8.54 -22.38
CA VAL A 70 12.05 7.64 -21.22
C VAL A 70 10.69 7.00 -21.13
N ARG A 71 9.62 7.80 -21.27
CA ARG A 71 8.25 7.26 -21.26
C ARG A 71 8.03 6.26 -22.37
N ALA A 72 8.42 6.58 -23.59
CA ALA A 72 8.25 5.71 -24.75
C ALA A 72 8.99 4.36 -24.56
N TYR A 73 10.21 4.40 -24.02
CA TYR A 73 10.97 3.19 -23.70
C TYR A 73 10.25 2.33 -22.64
N LEU A 74 9.78 2.94 -21.53
CA LEU A 74 9.06 2.20 -20.48
C LEU A 74 7.74 1.61 -20.97
N GLU A 75 7.01 2.32 -21.84
CA GLU A 75 5.77 1.82 -22.46
C GLU A 75 6.06 0.64 -23.38
N ALA A 76 7.16 0.67 -24.13
CA ALA A 76 7.59 -0.46 -24.97
C ALA A 76 7.99 -1.68 -24.13
N GLU A 77 8.71 -1.50 -23.02
CA GLU A 77 9.04 -2.58 -22.07
C GLU A 77 7.79 -3.21 -21.47
N ASN A 78 6.81 -2.40 -21.07
CA ASN A 78 5.54 -2.89 -20.54
C ASN A 78 4.77 -3.69 -21.60
N ALA A 79 4.72 -3.20 -22.84
CA ALA A 79 4.08 -3.91 -23.94
C ALA A 79 4.76 -5.25 -24.25
N TYR A 80 6.09 -5.30 -24.25
CA TYR A 80 6.85 -6.53 -24.38
C TYR A 80 6.55 -7.52 -23.24
N ALA A 81 6.59 -7.06 -21.98
CA ALA A 81 6.29 -7.89 -20.82
C ALA A 81 4.87 -8.47 -20.88
N GLN A 82 3.88 -7.66 -21.28
CA GLN A 82 2.49 -8.12 -21.45
C GLN A 82 2.38 -9.22 -22.50
N GLN A 83 3.08 -9.09 -23.64
CA GLN A 83 3.06 -10.09 -24.70
C GLN A 83 3.73 -11.41 -24.26
N VAL A 84 4.88 -11.32 -23.58
CA VAL A 84 5.59 -12.51 -23.05
C VAL A 84 4.76 -13.24 -21.99
N LEU A 85 4.06 -12.49 -21.14
CA LEU A 85 3.27 -13.05 -20.05
C LEU A 85 1.84 -13.47 -20.47
N ALA A 86 1.37 -13.06 -21.64
CA ALA A 86 0.00 -13.35 -22.09
C ALA A 86 -0.39 -14.85 -22.03
N PRO A 87 0.49 -15.81 -22.41
CA PRO A 87 0.17 -17.23 -22.28
C PRO A 87 -0.06 -17.71 -20.85
N LEU A 88 0.49 -17.00 -19.86
CA LEU A 88 0.36 -17.34 -18.44
C LEU A 88 -0.91 -16.78 -17.78
N LYS A 89 -1.69 -15.96 -18.50
CA LYS A 89 -2.89 -15.30 -17.96
C LYS A 89 -3.88 -16.26 -17.28
N PRO A 90 -4.20 -17.43 -17.85
CA PRO A 90 -5.11 -18.38 -17.19
C PRO A 90 -4.57 -18.90 -15.85
N VAL A 91 -3.25 -19.15 -15.77
CA VAL A 91 -2.60 -19.59 -14.53
C VAL A 91 -2.59 -18.47 -13.50
N GLN A 92 -2.29 -17.25 -13.92
CA GLN A 92 -2.35 -16.05 -13.05
C GLN A 92 -3.75 -15.87 -12.46
N ASP A 93 -4.81 -15.99 -13.28
CA ASP A 93 -6.18 -15.85 -12.84
C ASP A 93 -6.59 -16.96 -11.87
N ALA A 94 -6.18 -18.20 -12.13
CA ALA A 94 -6.43 -19.32 -11.23
C ALA A 94 -5.76 -19.11 -9.87
N LEU A 95 -4.48 -18.71 -9.85
CA LEU A 95 -3.73 -18.42 -8.63
C LEU A 95 -4.32 -17.21 -7.87
N TYR A 96 -4.69 -16.16 -8.59
CA TYR A 96 -5.34 -14.98 -7.99
C TYR A 96 -6.63 -15.38 -7.28
N ASN A 97 -7.51 -16.13 -7.95
CA ASN A 97 -8.78 -16.57 -7.38
C ASN A 97 -8.58 -17.52 -6.19
N GLU A 98 -7.59 -18.42 -6.27
CA GLU A 98 -7.23 -19.29 -5.15
C GLU A 98 -6.78 -18.49 -3.94
N MET A 99 -5.84 -17.54 -4.11
CA MET A 99 -5.38 -16.67 -3.03
C MET A 99 -6.51 -15.84 -2.43
N LEU A 100 -7.36 -15.24 -3.28
CA LEU A 100 -8.50 -14.43 -2.84
C LEU A 100 -9.50 -15.25 -2.03
N SER A 101 -9.76 -16.51 -2.43
CA SER A 101 -10.68 -17.41 -1.71
C SER A 101 -10.21 -17.77 -0.30
N ARG A 102 -8.91 -17.65 -0.03
CA ARG A 102 -8.30 -17.92 1.29
C ARG A 102 -8.28 -16.68 2.20
N ILE A 103 -8.58 -15.50 1.66
CA ILE A 103 -8.61 -14.25 2.42
C ILE A 103 -10.02 -14.01 2.92
N LYS A 104 -10.16 -13.79 4.24
CA LYS A 104 -11.43 -13.35 4.83
C LYS A 104 -11.72 -11.91 4.41
N GLN A 105 -12.63 -11.72 3.48
CA GLN A 105 -12.92 -10.40 2.91
C GLN A 105 -13.71 -9.49 3.84
N THR A 106 -14.54 -10.07 4.73
CA THR A 106 -15.27 -9.35 5.77
C THR A 106 -14.61 -9.59 7.11
N ASP A 107 -13.57 -8.82 7.40
CA ASP A 107 -12.79 -8.99 8.63
C ASP A 107 -12.86 -7.77 9.55
N LEU A 108 -12.56 -8.00 10.82
CA LEU A 108 -12.57 -7.01 11.89
C LEU A 108 -11.21 -7.02 12.56
N SER A 109 -10.56 -5.86 12.69
CA SER A 109 -9.35 -5.75 13.51
C SER A 109 -9.68 -5.99 14.99
N VAL A 110 -8.68 -6.39 15.78
CA VAL A 110 -8.87 -6.49 17.23
C VAL A 110 -9.25 -5.12 17.78
N PRO A 111 -10.43 -4.99 18.44
CA PRO A 111 -10.86 -3.72 19.00
C PRO A 111 -9.96 -3.31 20.19
N TYR A 112 -9.53 -2.06 20.22
CA TYR A 112 -8.81 -1.50 21.36
C TYR A 112 -9.67 -0.47 22.09
N ARG A 113 -9.51 -0.40 23.42
CA ARG A 113 -10.27 0.52 24.27
C ARG A 113 -9.51 1.82 24.46
N ARG A 114 -10.20 2.97 24.23
CA ARG A 114 -9.72 4.31 24.56
C ARG A 114 -10.93 5.19 24.93
N ASP A 115 -10.85 5.91 26.03
CA ASP A 115 -11.81 6.95 26.48
C ASP A 115 -13.29 6.53 26.37
N GLY A 116 -13.59 5.32 26.86
CA GLY A 116 -14.95 4.78 26.87
C GLY A 116 -15.46 4.23 25.55
N TYR A 117 -14.64 4.21 24.51
CA TYR A 117 -14.95 3.61 23.21
C TYR A 117 -14.06 2.40 22.91
N LEU A 118 -14.58 1.53 22.06
CA LEU A 118 -13.86 0.43 21.41
C LEU A 118 -13.68 0.80 19.95
N TYR A 119 -12.43 1.04 19.55
CA TYR A 119 -12.06 1.41 18.18
C TYR A 119 -11.61 0.18 17.41
N TYR A 120 -11.97 0.11 16.16
CA TYR A 120 -11.59 -0.96 15.24
C TYR A 120 -11.71 -0.51 13.79
N SER A 121 -11.10 -1.28 12.90
CA SER A 121 -11.36 -1.19 11.47
C SER A 121 -12.02 -2.47 10.98
N ARG A 122 -12.81 -2.38 9.94
CA ARG A 122 -13.40 -3.52 9.27
C ARG A 122 -13.28 -3.40 7.76
N THR A 123 -13.17 -4.53 7.10
CA THR A 123 -13.25 -4.64 5.65
C THR A 123 -14.68 -4.95 5.23
N VAL A 124 -15.03 -4.61 4.00
CA VAL A 124 -16.31 -4.89 3.38
C VAL A 124 -16.03 -5.60 2.06
N GLU A 125 -16.67 -6.72 1.83
CA GLU A 125 -16.51 -7.49 0.60
C GLU A 125 -16.77 -6.63 -0.65
N GLY A 126 -15.88 -6.74 -1.63
CA GLY A 126 -15.94 -5.94 -2.85
C GLY A 126 -15.46 -4.49 -2.70
N GLN A 127 -15.02 -4.07 -1.51
CA GLN A 127 -14.43 -2.74 -1.28
C GLN A 127 -12.92 -2.84 -1.10
N GLN A 128 -12.20 -1.83 -1.60
CA GLN A 128 -10.74 -1.82 -1.58
C GLN A 128 -10.16 -1.36 -0.25
N TYR A 129 -10.87 -0.49 0.47
CA TYR A 129 -10.35 0.20 1.65
C TYR A 129 -11.14 -0.17 2.92
N PRO A 130 -10.50 -0.04 4.11
CA PRO A 130 -11.17 -0.28 5.37
C PRO A 130 -12.18 0.83 5.72
N VAL A 131 -13.10 0.47 6.61
CA VAL A 131 -13.97 1.39 7.34
C VAL A 131 -13.49 1.44 8.79
N TYR A 132 -13.11 2.62 9.28
CA TYR A 132 -12.78 2.85 10.68
C TYR A 132 -14.05 3.19 11.46
N ALA A 133 -14.20 2.52 12.59
CA ALA A 133 -15.39 2.66 13.41
C ALA A 133 -15.07 2.56 14.90
N ARG A 134 -16.04 2.94 15.72
CA ARG A 134 -16.00 2.77 17.18
C ARG A 134 -17.37 2.43 17.73
N ARG A 135 -17.39 1.84 18.92
CA ARG A 135 -18.61 1.55 19.69
C ARG A 135 -18.42 2.04 21.13
N ARG A 136 -19.44 2.60 21.72
CA ARG A 136 -19.38 3.12 23.09
C ARG A 136 -19.56 1.99 24.10
N GLY A 137 -18.61 1.82 25.01
CA GLY A 137 -18.68 0.91 26.14
C GLY A 137 -18.55 -0.58 25.79
N ALA A 138 -19.34 -1.12 24.88
CA ALA A 138 -19.37 -2.52 24.53
C ALA A 138 -19.46 -2.77 23.02
N LEU A 139 -19.00 -3.94 22.55
CA LEU A 139 -19.08 -4.34 21.13
C LEU A 139 -20.52 -4.53 20.64
N THR A 140 -21.47 -4.69 21.52
CA THR A 140 -22.92 -4.78 21.21
C THR A 140 -23.58 -3.42 21.01
N SER A 141 -22.91 -2.32 21.40
CA SER A 141 -23.43 -0.95 21.22
C SER A 141 -23.49 -0.57 19.75
N PRO A 142 -24.33 0.40 19.34
CA PRO A 142 -24.41 0.88 17.96
C PRO A 142 -23.04 1.31 17.43
N GLU A 143 -22.77 0.94 16.18
CA GLU A 143 -21.55 1.34 15.47
C GLU A 143 -21.62 2.82 15.11
N GLN A 144 -20.52 3.53 15.37
CA GLN A 144 -20.26 4.86 14.84
C GLN A 144 -19.08 4.78 13.88
N VAL A 145 -19.34 4.95 12.58
CA VAL A 145 -18.29 5.08 11.57
C VAL A 145 -17.59 6.42 11.75
N THR A 146 -16.29 6.37 11.98
CA THR A 146 -15.45 7.56 12.10
C THR A 146 -14.92 8.00 10.74
N ILE A 147 -14.37 7.05 9.96
CA ILE A 147 -13.95 7.27 8.56
C ILE A 147 -14.35 6.05 7.72
N ASP A 148 -15.03 6.29 6.61
CA ASP A 148 -15.15 5.35 5.51
C ASP A 148 -14.15 5.76 4.42
N VAL A 149 -13.04 5.00 4.32
CA VAL A 149 -11.98 5.33 3.35
C VAL A 149 -12.47 5.10 1.91
N ASN A 150 -13.42 4.19 1.69
CA ASN A 150 -14.02 3.99 0.37
C ASN A 150 -14.83 5.22 -0.07
N ALA A 151 -15.50 5.90 0.87
CA ALA A 151 -16.21 7.15 0.59
C ALA A 151 -15.23 8.28 0.25
N LEU A 152 -14.08 8.36 0.93
CA LEU A 152 -13.02 9.34 0.62
C LEU A 152 -12.34 9.06 -0.73
N ALA A 153 -12.25 7.80 -1.12
CA ALA A 153 -11.60 7.37 -2.36
C ALA A 153 -12.46 7.61 -3.61
N ARG A 154 -13.71 8.05 -3.48
CA ARG A 154 -14.57 8.28 -4.66
C ARG A 154 -13.96 9.31 -5.61
N GLY A 155 -13.75 8.91 -6.86
CA GLY A 155 -13.11 9.74 -7.87
C GLY A 155 -11.60 9.88 -7.75
N GLN A 156 -10.96 9.12 -6.83
CA GLN A 156 -9.52 9.05 -6.67
C GLN A 156 -9.01 7.70 -7.17
N VAL A 157 -7.80 7.68 -7.74
CA VAL A 157 -7.11 6.43 -8.15
C VAL A 157 -6.54 5.69 -6.93
N PHE A 158 -6.22 6.45 -5.88
CA PHE A 158 -5.60 5.95 -4.67
C PHE A 158 -6.09 6.72 -3.44
N MET A 159 -6.14 6.06 -2.27
CA MET A 159 -6.40 6.71 -0.99
C MET A 159 -5.67 5.98 0.14
N ALA A 160 -4.99 6.72 1.00
CA ALA A 160 -4.38 6.18 2.21
C ALA A 160 -4.64 7.10 3.41
N ILE A 161 -4.71 6.49 4.60
CA ILE A 161 -4.73 7.18 5.90
C ILE A 161 -3.33 7.07 6.48
N GLY A 162 -2.66 8.19 6.75
CA GLY A 162 -1.30 8.24 7.31
C GLY A 162 -1.27 8.43 8.83
N ALA A 163 -2.22 9.20 9.37
CA ALA A 163 -2.39 9.42 10.80
C ALA A 163 -3.87 9.42 11.16
N TYR A 164 -4.19 9.03 12.39
CA TYR A 164 -5.57 8.93 12.88
C TYR A 164 -5.58 9.15 14.40
N GLU A 165 -5.97 10.35 14.84
CA GLU A 165 -5.95 10.74 16.24
C GLU A 165 -7.29 11.34 16.66
N VAL A 166 -7.92 10.71 17.64
CA VAL A 166 -9.17 11.22 18.24
C VAL A 166 -8.80 12.11 19.43
N SER A 167 -9.50 13.23 19.61
CA SER A 167 -9.38 14.09 20.81
C SER A 167 -9.77 13.33 22.08
N ASP A 168 -9.24 13.73 23.25
CA ASP A 168 -9.45 13.03 24.52
C ASP A 168 -10.93 12.99 24.94
N ASP A 169 -11.71 14.03 24.56
CA ASP A 169 -13.16 14.05 24.77
C ASP A 169 -13.95 13.16 23.79
N GLY A 170 -13.25 12.58 22.80
CA GLY A 170 -13.83 11.70 21.80
C GLY A 170 -14.71 12.38 20.75
N ASN A 171 -14.71 13.70 20.67
CA ASN A 171 -15.63 14.45 19.79
C ASN A 171 -15.04 14.80 18.42
N LEU A 172 -13.71 14.94 18.35
CA LEU A 172 -13.02 15.34 17.12
C LEU A 172 -12.06 14.24 16.67
N LEU A 173 -11.86 14.15 15.39
CA LEU A 173 -10.88 13.27 14.76
C LEU A 173 -9.98 14.10 13.84
N ALA A 174 -8.70 14.15 14.14
CA ALA A 174 -7.67 14.63 13.25
C ALA A 174 -7.07 13.42 12.49
N PHE A 175 -7.02 13.50 11.18
CA PHE A 175 -6.48 12.43 10.34
C PHE A 175 -5.77 13.00 9.12
N ALA A 176 -4.84 12.25 8.57
CA ALA A 176 -4.08 12.66 7.40
C ALA A 176 -4.33 11.72 6.23
N THR A 177 -4.60 12.26 5.04
CA THR A 177 -4.90 11.50 3.82
C THR A 177 -3.89 11.77 2.72
N ASP A 178 -3.57 10.74 1.95
CA ASP A 178 -2.84 10.83 0.69
C ASP A 178 -3.67 10.21 -0.43
N SER A 179 -3.97 10.98 -1.47
CA SER A 179 -4.63 10.52 -2.69
C SER A 179 -3.67 10.39 -3.89
N THR A 180 -2.38 10.66 -3.67
CA THR A 180 -1.37 10.69 -4.74
C THR A 180 -0.57 9.40 -4.85
N GLY A 181 -0.50 8.61 -3.78
CA GLY A 181 0.38 7.44 -3.65
C GLY A 181 1.84 7.78 -3.34
N TYR A 182 2.18 9.07 -3.18
CA TYR A 182 3.54 9.54 -2.89
C TYR A 182 3.80 9.81 -1.40
N ARG A 183 2.89 9.35 -0.51
CA ARG A 183 2.94 9.61 0.93
C ARG A 183 2.93 11.11 1.28
N GLN A 184 2.21 11.89 0.49
CA GLN A 184 2.04 13.33 0.70
C GLN A 184 0.73 13.57 1.44
N TYR A 185 0.76 13.41 2.73
CA TYR A 185 -0.44 13.45 3.55
C TYR A 185 -0.89 14.88 3.83
N THR A 186 -2.18 15.09 3.80
CA THR A 186 -2.84 16.34 4.21
C THR A 186 -3.68 16.07 5.46
N LEU A 187 -3.37 16.79 6.54
CA LEU A 187 -4.17 16.80 7.77
C LEU A 187 -5.55 17.39 7.48
N GLN A 188 -6.56 16.76 8.05
CA GLN A 188 -7.96 17.16 8.04
C GLN A 188 -8.55 16.91 9.42
N VAL A 189 -9.60 17.64 9.78
CA VAL A 189 -10.31 17.46 11.05
C VAL A 189 -11.79 17.22 10.78
N LYS A 190 -12.37 16.26 11.53
CA LYS A 190 -13.79 15.89 11.45
C LYS A 190 -14.43 15.95 12.83
N ASP A 191 -15.59 16.60 12.94
CA ASP A 191 -16.45 16.48 14.11
C ASP A 191 -17.24 15.17 14.05
N LEU A 192 -16.99 14.27 15.02
CA LEU A 192 -17.61 12.95 15.07
C LEU A 192 -19.06 12.98 15.56
N ARG A 193 -19.52 14.07 16.19
CA ARG A 193 -20.91 14.27 16.62
C ARG A 193 -21.80 14.65 15.45
N THR A 194 -21.34 15.62 14.65
CA THR A 194 -22.08 16.16 13.49
C THR A 194 -21.73 15.44 12.20
N ARG A 195 -20.59 14.75 12.16
CA ARG A 195 -19.95 14.12 10.98
C ARG A 195 -19.40 15.14 9.97
N ALA A 196 -19.42 16.42 10.30
CA ALA A 196 -18.93 17.48 9.43
C ALA A 196 -17.39 17.51 9.37
N MET A 197 -16.86 17.84 8.20
CA MET A 197 -15.45 18.18 8.06
C MET A 197 -15.25 19.63 8.47
N LEU A 198 -14.26 19.90 9.31
CA LEU A 198 -13.85 21.26 9.67
C LEU A 198 -12.95 21.85 8.55
N PRO A 199 -12.81 23.17 8.48
CA PRO A 199 -11.99 23.83 7.45
C PRO A 199 -10.48 23.63 7.67
N ASP A 200 -10.08 23.26 8.88
CA ASP A 200 -8.70 23.15 9.32
C ASP A 200 -7.92 22.08 8.52
N ARG A 201 -6.80 22.49 7.91
CA ARG A 201 -5.98 21.64 7.04
C ARG A 201 -4.50 22.00 7.16
N ALA A 202 -3.63 21.00 7.07
CA ALA A 202 -2.17 21.20 6.93
C ALA A 202 -1.58 20.18 5.97
N ALA A 203 -0.84 20.66 4.96
CA ALA A 203 -0.19 19.80 3.98
C ALA A 203 1.10 19.20 4.54
N ARG A 204 1.53 18.06 3.94
CA ARG A 204 2.79 17.35 4.27
C ARG A 204 2.90 16.91 5.72
N THR A 205 1.79 16.62 6.35
CA THR A 205 1.71 16.19 7.74
C THR A 205 2.13 14.72 7.86
N THR A 206 3.06 14.41 8.75
CA THR A 206 3.56 13.05 8.98
C THR A 206 3.08 12.45 10.30
N SER A 207 2.88 13.27 11.34
CA SER A 207 2.29 12.85 12.61
C SER A 207 1.41 13.95 13.19
N ILE A 208 0.52 13.56 14.10
CA ILE A 208 -0.49 14.43 14.71
C ILE A 208 -0.61 14.07 16.20
N ALA A 209 -0.72 15.07 17.06
CA ALA A 209 -1.10 14.90 18.47
C ALA A 209 -2.08 15.99 18.88
N TRP A 210 -3.07 15.61 19.71
CA TRP A 210 -3.96 16.56 20.38
C TRP A 210 -3.35 17.08 21.67
N ALA A 211 -3.54 18.37 21.95
CA ALA A 211 -3.38 18.87 23.31
C ALA A 211 -4.62 18.50 24.15
N ALA A 212 -4.46 18.49 25.47
CA ALA A 212 -5.53 18.14 26.42
C ALA A 212 -6.74 19.10 26.39
N ASP A 213 -6.61 20.25 25.74
CA ASP A 213 -7.71 21.22 25.56
C ASP A 213 -8.73 20.80 24.49
N ASN A 214 -8.48 19.68 23.76
CA ASN A 214 -9.30 19.18 22.65
C ASN A 214 -9.54 20.21 21.53
N ARG A 215 -8.70 21.22 21.43
CA ARG A 215 -8.79 22.30 20.46
C ARG A 215 -7.47 22.57 19.73
N THR A 216 -6.36 22.31 20.40
CA THR A 216 -5.02 22.54 19.86
C THR A 216 -4.44 21.25 19.29
N LEU A 217 -3.90 21.32 18.06
CA LEU A 217 -3.19 20.24 17.38
C LEU A 217 -1.72 20.57 17.28
N PHE A 218 -0.89 19.57 17.50
CA PHE A 218 0.51 19.55 17.06
C PHE A 218 0.64 18.63 15.86
N SER A 219 1.41 19.06 14.89
CA SER A 219 1.67 18.25 13.68
C SER A 219 3.12 18.39 13.25
N THR A 220 3.70 17.29 12.78
CA THR A 220 5.00 17.35 12.10
C THR A 220 4.81 17.48 10.61
N VAL A 221 5.71 18.26 9.98
CA VAL A 221 5.69 18.52 8.55
C VAL A 221 7.01 18.06 7.93
N GLU A 222 6.92 17.37 6.80
CA GLU A 222 8.06 16.88 6.05
C GLU A 222 8.64 17.91 5.07
N ASP A 223 9.93 17.81 4.82
CA ASP A 223 10.60 18.51 3.73
C ASP A 223 10.08 18.01 2.37
N PRO A 224 9.79 18.89 1.41
CA PRO A 224 9.22 18.51 0.12
C PRO A 224 10.15 17.67 -0.76
N VAL A 225 11.46 17.75 -0.55
CA VAL A 225 12.47 17.06 -1.38
C VAL A 225 12.96 15.80 -0.70
N THR A 226 13.48 15.93 0.53
CA THR A 226 14.09 14.82 1.28
C THR A 226 13.07 13.91 1.96
N LYS A 227 11.82 14.39 2.14
CA LYS A 227 10.75 13.71 2.88
C LYS A 227 11.04 13.51 4.36
N ARG A 228 12.04 14.19 4.89
CA ARG A 228 12.39 14.18 6.30
C ARG A 228 11.39 15.01 7.11
N PRO A 229 10.71 14.46 8.13
CA PRO A 229 9.93 15.25 9.09
C PRO A 229 10.89 16.11 9.92
N PHE A 230 10.76 17.44 9.86
CA PHE A 230 11.73 18.32 10.47
C PHE A 230 11.15 19.54 11.20
N ARG A 231 9.86 19.81 11.02
CA ARG A 231 9.19 20.93 11.70
C ARG A 231 7.99 20.45 12.49
N VAL A 232 7.80 21.02 13.67
CA VAL A 232 6.61 20.86 14.50
C VAL A 232 5.83 22.16 14.50
N TYR A 233 4.56 22.07 14.15
CA TYR A 233 3.62 23.18 14.18
C TYR A 233 2.56 22.98 15.24
N ARG A 234 2.14 24.09 15.88
CA ARG A 234 0.94 24.21 16.69
C ARG A 234 -0.16 24.87 15.89
N HIS A 235 -1.36 24.34 15.95
CA HIS A 235 -2.54 24.89 15.31
C HIS A 235 -3.73 24.84 16.28
N VAL A 236 -4.41 25.95 16.46
CA VAL A 236 -5.66 26.04 17.23
C VAL A 236 -6.81 25.99 16.23
N LEU A 237 -7.76 25.07 16.42
CA LEU A 237 -8.87 24.88 15.50
C LEU A 237 -9.67 26.17 15.32
N GLY A 238 -9.97 26.48 14.06
CA GLY A 238 -10.67 27.69 13.64
C GLY A 238 -9.79 28.92 13.49
N GLU A 239 -8.51 28.85 13.85
CA GLU A 239 -7.56 29.94 13.64
C GLU A 239 -6.84 29.76 12.29
N PRO A 240 -6.54 30.83 11.54
CA PRO A 240 -5.86 30.70 10.26
C PRO A 240 -4.37 30.38 10.38
N ALA A 241 -3.78 30.60 11.56
CA ALA A 241 -2.34 30.49 11.77
C ALA A 241 -1.90 29.07 12.16
N HIS A 242 -0.75 28.65 11.60
CA HIS A 242 0.03 27.52 12.06
C HIS A 242 1.35 28.06 12.61
N GLU A 243 1.52 27.97 13.93
CA GLU A 243 2.71 28.47 14.62
C GLU A 243 3.81 27.43 14.59
N LEU A 244 5.02 27.80 14.10
CA LEU A 244 6.19 26.96 14.17
C LEU A 244 6.70 26.89 15.61
N VAL A 245 6.67 25.69 16.20
CA VAL A 245 7.13 25.44 17.56
C VAL A 245 8.58 24.99 17.61
N TYR A 246 8.95 24.12 16.68
CA TYR A 246 10.30 23.56 16.62
C TYR A 246 10.71 23.26 15.19
N GLU A 247 12.01 23.48 14.89
CA GLU A 247 12.64 23.09 13.64
C GLU A 247 13.93 22.33 13.92
N GLU A 248 14.03 21.09 13.47
CA GLU A 248 15.25 20.31 13.46
C GLU A 248 16.10 20.67 12.25
N ARG A 249 17.24 21.29 12.50
CA ARG A 249 18.15 21.78 11.46
C ARG A 249 19.22 20.78 11.08
N ASP A 250 19.53 19.84 11.98
CA ASP A 250 20.47 18.77 11.67
C ASP A 250 19.77 17.70 10.82
N GLU A 251 20.21 17.59 9.56
CA GLU A 251 19.61 16.69 8.58
C GLU A 251 19.70 15.20 8.95
N ARG A 252 20.51 14.84 9.94
CA ARG A 252 20.64 13.48 10.45
C ARG A 252 19.47 13.05 11.35
N PHE A 253 18.69 14.00 11.83
CA PHE A 253 17.57 13.74 12.75
C PHE A 253 16.23 14.07 12.15
N SER A 254 15.18 13.39 12.65
CA SER A 254 13.79 13.64 12.33
C SER A 254 13.01 13.95 13.61
N VAL A 255 11.90 14.65 13.47
CA VAL A 255 11.00 14.96 14.60
C VAL A 255 9.66 14.25 14.43
N ASN A 256 9.01 13.96 15.55
CA ASN A 256 7.66 13.38 15.60
C ASN A 256 6.93 13.93 16.83
N VAL A 257 5.59 14.00 16.78
CA VAL A 257 4.71 14.34 17.91
C VAL A 257 3.81 13.17 18.27
#